data_145db49137f7fbad40af18be0dbda575
#
_entry.id   145db49137f7fbad40af18be0dbda575
#
_cell.length_a   1.000
_cell.length_b   1.000
_cell.length_c   1.000
_cell.angle_alpha   90.00
_cell.angle_beta   90.00
_cell.angle_gamma   90.00
#
_symmetry.space_group_name_H-M   'P 1'
#
loop_
_entity.id
_entity.type
_entity.pdbx_description
1 polymer ?
#
loop_
_entity_poly.entity_id
_entity_poly.type
_entity_poly.pdbx_seq_one_letter_code
_entity_poly.pdbx_strand_id
1 'polypeptide(L)'
;MKFSVAFHDRPNFWHLGTISLEFTIFEAVPNGILRGHENVTLYLSKSESGSKQKHYDVLIIGSGPAGYTAGVYTSRAKLATLIISGTLPGGQLMTTSEVENYPGFPNGIFGPELMMNMRQQAERFGTMVVDDEVTKVNFKKKPFMIMTHSENYTAEAVIVCTGASPRKLGIPSEQQFSGRGVSYCATCDGPFFKGEDIVVVGGGDTALEEAMFLTKFGRSVKVVHRRDSLRASKILQVKALENPKIEFVWNNVVSDIKGDKKMATVHVKDISSGKEKTFNAGGLFVAIGHEPNTAIFKGQLELDDKDYIMLGNHTRTSVEGVFAAGDVHDHRYRQAVTAAGFGCMAAIDVERWLSERKHVKK
;
A
#
# COMPACT_ATOMS: atom_id res chain seq x y z
N MET A 1 -5.63 17.96 -38.17
CA MET A 1 -6.09 16.65 -38.68
C MET A 1 -7.62 16.64 -38.61
N LYS A 2 -8.29 16.54 -39.75
CA LYS A 2 -9.74 16.30 -39.78
C LYS A 2 -9.92 14.83 -40.20
N PHE A 3 -10.58 14.04 -39.37
CA PHE A 3 -10.92 12.65 -39.70
C PHE A 3 -12.29 12.62 -40.35
N SER A 4 -12.39 12.01 -41.52
CA SER A 4 -13.66 11.70 -42.16
C SER A 4 -13.79 10.19 -42.22
N VAL A 5 -14.84 9.64 -41.64
CA VAL A 5 -15.13 8.20 -41.64
C VAL A 5 -16.21 7.95 -42.67
N ALA A 6 -15.90 7.20 -43.71
CA ALA A 6 -16.87 6.73 -44.67
C ALA A 6 -17.27 5.28 -44.33
N PHE A 7 -18.55 5.05 -44.03
CA PHE A 7 -19.10 3.70 -43.86
C PHE A 7 -19.51 3.16 -45.20
N HIS A 8 -18.98 2.00 -45.58
CA HIS A 8 -19.49 1.21 -46.67
C HIS A 8 -20.21 -0.01 -46.13
N ASP A 9 -21.54 0.03 -46.15
CA ASP A 9 -22.36 -1.13 -45.84
C ASP A 9 -22.23 -2.16 -46.96
N ARG A 10 -21.69 -3.34 -46.67
CA ARG A 10 -21.91 -4.55 -47.48
C ARG A 10 -22.74 -5.51 -46.66
N PRO A 11 -23.96 -5.89 -47.13
CA PRO A 11 -24.76 -6.91 -46.47
C PRO A 11 -24.17 -8.30 -46.72
N ASN A 12 -24.15 -9.16 -45.67
CA ASN A 12 -23.82 -10.58 -45.63
C ASN A 12 -22.39 -10.97 -45.21
N PHE A 13 -22.02 -10.72 -43.95
CA PHE A 13 -20.97 -11.50 -43.30
C PHE A 13 -21.27 -11.73 -41.81
N TRP A 14 -22.38 -12.41 -41.52
CA TRP A 14 -22.75 -12.81 -40.15
C TRP A 14 -22.42 -14.29 -39.91
N HIS A 15 -21.23 -14.77 -40.21
CA HIS A 15 -20.93 -16.17 -39.93
C HIS A 15 -19.62 -16.48 -39.23
N LEU A 16 -18.86 -15.51 -38.71
CA LEU A 16 -17.63 -15.85 -37.99
C LEU A 16 -17.28 -14.91 -36.81
N GLY A 17 -18.24 -14.19 -36.24
CA GLY A 17 -18.01 -13.49 -34.95
C GLY A 17 -16.91 -12.38 -34.92
N THR A 18 -16.42 -11.99 -36.08
CA THR A 18 -15.36 -10.95 -36.22
C THR A 18 -15.88 -9.81 -37.08
N ILE A 19 -15.80 -8.59 -36.61
CA ILE A 19 -16.08 -7.38 -37.39
C ILE A 19 -14.74 -6.82 -37.84
N SER A 20 -14.56 -6.70 -39.19
CA SER A 20 -13.44 -5.96 -39.73
C SER A 20 -13.89 -4.54 -40.08
N LEU A 21 -13.20 -3.54 -39.57
CA LEU A 21 -13.39 -2.13 -39.91
C LEU A 21 -12.18 -1.70 -40.74
N GLU A 22 -12.43 -1.33 -41.99
CA GLU A 22 -11.39 -0.76 -42.85
C GLU A 22 -11.42 0.76 -42.78
N PHE A 23 -10.28 1.35 -42.49
CA PHE A 23 -10.10 2.79 -42.45
C PHE A 23 -9.07 3.17 -43.48
N THR A 24 -9.39 4.20 -44.31
CA THR A 24 -8.41 4.85 -45.15
C THR A 24 -8.00 6.17 -44.53
N ILE A 25 -6.71 6.31 -44.22
CA ILE A 25 -6.15 7.55 -43.67
C ILE A 25 -5.84 8.48 -44.82
N PHE A 26 -6.41 9.69 -44.82
CA PHE A 26 -6.15 10.73 -45.80
C PHE A 26 -5.32 11.85 -45.17
N GLU A 27 -4.22 12.23 -45.85
CA GLU A 27 -3.42 13.37 -45.48
C GLU A 27 -3.79 14.57 -46.40
N ALA A 28 -4.04 15.71 -45.78
CA ALA A 28 -4.32 16.94 -46.53
C ALA A 28 -2.99 17.58 -46.98
N VAL A 29 -2.76 17.60 -48.28
CA VAL A 29 -1.62 18.30 -48.88
C VAL A 29 -2.02 19.72 -49.36
N PRO A 30 -1.07 20.69 -49.45
CA PRO A 30 -1.33 22.00 -49.96
C PRO A 30 -1.86 21.90 -51.41
N ASN A 31 -3.04 22.43 -51.66
CA ASN A 31 -3.81 22.51 -52.93
C ASN A 31 -5.12 21.67 -52.89
N GLY A 32 -5.62 21.23 -51.73
CA GLY A 32 -6.98 20.68 -51.59
C GLY A 32 -7.15 19.23 -52.10
N ILE A 33 -6.08 18.51 -52.41
CA ILE A 33 -6.13 17.13 -52.84
C ILE A 33 -5.84 16.23 -51.62
N LEU A 34 -6.73 15.26 -51.35
CA LEU A 34 -6.53 14.23 -50.31
C LEU A 34 -5.79 13.06 -50.97
N ARG A 35 -4.62 12.70 -50.46
CA ARG A 35 -3.92 11.45 -50.78
C ARG A 35 -4.20 10.41 -49.69
N GLY A 36 -4.75 9.26 -50.11
CA GLY A 36 -4.88 8.10 -49.22
C GLY A 36 -3.52 7.42 -49.06
N HIS A 37 -3.11 7.20 -47.83
CA HIS A 37 -1.75 6.65 -47.56
C HIS A 37 -1.73 5.20 -47.08
N GLU A 38 -2.75 4.64 -46.46
CA GLU A 38 -2.78 3.25 -46.10
C GLU A 38 -4.20 2.81 -45.70
N ASN A 39 -4.57 1.56 -46.04
CA ASN A 39 -5.77 0.92 -45.53
C ASN A 39 -5.40 0.19 -44.24
N VAL A 40 -5.93 0.62 -43.11
CA VAL A 40 -5.76 -0.05 -41.82
C VAL A 40 -7.02 -0.88 -41.54
N THR A 41 -6.87 -2.18 -41.51
CA THR A 41 -7.97 -3.10 -41.13
C THR A 41 -7.86 -3.41 -39.64
N LEU A 42 -8.84 -2.96 -38.85
CA LEU A 42 -8.98 -3.33 -37.45
C LEU A 42 -9.89 -4.55 -37.34
N TYR A 43 -9.37 -5.63 -36.83
CA TYR A 43 -10.16 -6.81 -36.51
C TYR A 43 -10.68 -6.68 -35.05
N LEU A 44 -11.97 -6.43 -34.90
CA LEU A 44 -12.66 -6.51 -33.63
C LEU A 44 -13.21 -7.95 -33.48
N SER A 45 -12.51 -8.78 -32.74
CA SER A 45 -13.08 -10.06 -32.33
C SER A 45 -14.10 -9.79 -31.22
N LYS A 46 -15.31 -10.30 -31.41
CA LYS A 46 -16.30 -10.40 -30.34
C LYS A 46 -15.67 -11.27 -29.27
N SER A 47 -15.27 -10.72 -28.12
CA SER A 47 -14.96 -11.56 -26.97
C SER A 47 -16.23 -12.35 -26.66
N GLU A 48 -16.19 -13.66 -26.84
CA GLU A 48 -17.23 -14.54 -26.32
C GLU A 48 -17.37 -14.22 -24.83
N SER A 49 -18.51 -13.67 -24.45
CA SER A 49 -18.89 -13.38 -23.08
C SER A 49 -19.32 -14.65 -22.33
N GLY A 50 -18.47 -15.66 -22.40
CA GLY A 50 -18.32 -16.70 -21.43
C GLY A 50 -16.99 -16.43 -20.76
N SER A 51 -16.94 -15.54 -19.76
CA SER A 51 -15.71 -15.27 -19.02
C SER A 51 -15.30 -16.57 -18.32
N LYS A 52 -14.38 -17.32 -18.94
CA LYS A 52 -13.65 -18.36 -18.22
C LYS A 52 -13.04 -17.64 -17.02
N GLN A 53 -13.58 -17.93 -15.85
CA GLN A 53 -13.11 -17.37 -14.59
C GLN A 53 -11.60 -17.62 -14.51
N LYS A 54 -10.80 -16.53 -14.49
CA LYS A 54 -9.34 -16.62 -14.47
C LYS A 54 -8.92 -17.30 -13.18
N HIS A 55 -8.22 -18.42 -13.30
CA HIS A 55 -7.81 -19.26 -12.17
C HIS A 55 -6.28 -19.25 -11.99
N TYR A 56 -5.83 -19.14 -10.74
CA TYR A 56 -4.42 -19.09 -10.36
C TYR A 56 -4.10 -20.11 -9.26
N ASP A 57 -2.86 -20.57 -9.19
CA ASP A 57 -2.40 -21.37 -8.04
C ASP A 57 -2.37 -20.49 -6.78
N VAL A 58 -1.88 -19.25 -6.93
CA VAL A 58 -1.76 -18.28 -5.83
C VAL A 58 -2.27 -16.91 -6.27
N LEU A 59 -3.12 -16.30 -5.45
CA LEU A 59 -3.52 -14.91 -5.60
C LEU A 59 -3.04 -14.10 -4.39
N ILE A 60 -2.35 -13.00 -4.66
CA ILE A 60 -1.80 -12.10 -3.65
C ILE A 60 -2.62 -10.82 -3.65
N ILE A 61 -3.13 -10.43 -2.49
CA ILE A 61 -3.93 -9.20 -2.32
C ILE A 61 -3.04 -8.13 -1.70
N GLY A 62 -2.66 -7.13 -2.50
CA GLY A 62 -1.78 -6.03 -2.11
C GLY A 62 -0.38 -6.15 -2.71
N SER A 63 0.21 -5.00 -3.04
CA SER A 63 1.45 -4.84 -3.83
C SER A 63 2.56 -4.09 -3.11
N GLY A 64 2.50 -3.99 -1.79
CA GLY A 64 3.61 -3.50 -0.97
C GLY A 64 4.82 -4.45 -1.01
N PRO A 65 5.88 -4.18 -0.23
CA PRO A 65 7.08 -5.04 -0.16
C PRO A 65 6.75 -6.50 0.13
N ALA A 66 5.74 -6.78 0.96
CA ALA A 66 5.28 -8.15 1.23
C ALA A 66 4.72 -8.82 -0.02
N GLY A 67 3.82 -8.12 -0.75
CA GLY A 67 3.14 -8.68 -1.91
C GLY A 67 4.09 -8.94 -3.08
N TYR A 68 4.93 -7.98 -3.45
CA TYR A 68 5.91 -8.20 -4.53
C TYR A 68 6.94 -9.27 -4.17
N THR A 69 7.41 -9.31 -2.91
CA THR A 69 8.31 -10.38 -2.47
C THR A 69 7.62 -11.75 -2.55
N ALA A 70 6.39 -11.86 -2.09
CA ALA A 70 5.62 -13.11 -2.22
C ALA A 70 5.48 -13.52 -3.69
N GLY A 71 5.19 -12.58 -4.60
CA GLY A 71 5.11 -12.82 -6.05
C GLY A 71 6.41 -13.35 -6.64
N VAL A 72 7.57 -12.76 -6.24
CA VAL A 72 8.88 -13.26 -6.66
C VAL A 72 9.06 -14.73 -6.28
N TYR A 73 8.77 -15.10 -5.03
CA TYR A 73 9.02 -16.45 -4.54
C TYR A 73 8.03 -17.48 -5.11
N THR A 74 6.75 -17.16 -5.18
CA THR A 74 5.72 -18.06 -5.74
C THR A 74 5.93 -18.32 -7.23
N SER A 75 6.23 -17.27 -8.02
CA SER A 75 6.50 -17.42 -9.45
C SER A 75 7.82 -18.16 -9.73
N ARG A 76 8.86 -17.96 -8.90
CA ARG A 76 10.08 -18.77 -8.99
C ARG A 76 9.84 -20.25 -8.67
N ALA A 77 8.87 -20.56 -7.82
CA ALA A 77 8.40 -21.93 -7.57
C ALA A 77 7.49 -22.48 -8.69
N LYS A 78 7.34 -21.75 -9.82
CA LYS A 78 6.52 -22.14 -10.98
C LYS A 78 5.02 -22.23 -10.67
N LEU A 79 4.55 -21.49 -9.68
CA LEU A 79 3.12 -21.34 -9.41
C LEU A 79 2.54 -20.22 -10.28
N ALA A 80 1.38 -20.45 -10.87
CA ALA A 80 0.63 -19.41 -11.59
C ALA A 80 0.18 -18.36 -10.56
N THR A 81 0.83 -17.20 -10.55
CA THR A 81 0.68 -16.16 -9.53
C THR A 81 0.08 -14.88 -10.08
N LEU A 82 -0.95 -14.38 -9.41
CA LEU A 82 -1.55 -13.06 -9.65
C LEU A 82 -1.38 -12.17 -8.42
N ILE A 83 -0.94 -10.94 -8.62
CA ILE A 83 -1.03 -9.85 -7.62
C ILE A 83 -2.15 -8.90 -8.03
N ILE A 84 -3.07 -8.60 -7.11
CA ILE A 84 -4.01 -7.48 -7.25
C ILE A 84 -3.47 -6.35 -6.36
N SER A 85 -3.10 -5.22 -6.99
CA SER A 85 -2.23 -4.23 -6.38
C SER A 85 -2.91 -3.39 -5.28
N GLY A 86 -4.22 -3.22 -5.33
CA GLY A 86 -4.97 -2.28 -4.50
C GLY A 86 -5.02 -0.87 -5.10
N THR A 87 -5.58 0.07 -4.34
CA THR A 87 -5.77 1.48 -4.77
C THR A 87 -4.48 2.28 -4.90
N LEU A 88 -3.40 1.83 -4.26
CA LEU A 88 -2.07 2.45 -4.33
C LEU A 88 -1.04 1.37 -4.70
N PRO A 89 -0.82 1.10 -6.01
CA PRO A 89 0.19 0.14 -6.47
C PRO A 89 1.57 0.45 -5.90
N GLY A 90 2.17 -0.51 -5.18
CA GLY A 90 3.42 -0.32 -4.45
C GLY A 90 3.25 0.03 -2.96
N GLY A 91 2.04 0.39 -2.53
CA GLY A 91 1.72 0.66 -1.13
C GLY A 91 2.36 1.95 -0.59
N GLN A 92 2.56 2.02 0.72
CA GLN A 92 2.97 3.24 1.42
C GLN A 92 4.32 3.82 0.94
N LEU A 93 5.24 3.00 0.46
CA LEU A 93 6.52 3.47 -0.05
C LEU A 93 6.39 4.35 -1.30
N MET A 94 5.27 4.28 -2.02
CA MET A 94 5.00 5.19 -3.15
C MET A 94 4.83 6.65 -2.71
N THR A 95 4.56 6.90 -1.43
CA THR A 95 4.44 8.25 -0.86
C THR A 95 5.65 8.65 0.00
N THR A 96 6.67 7.79 0.06
CA THR A 96 7.91 8.02 0.81
C THR A 96 8.98 8.59 -0.12
N SER A 97 9.68 9.65 0.31
CA SER A 97 10.73 10.26 -0.50
C SER A 97 11.96 9.34 -0.58
N GLU A 98 12.73 9.25 0.47
CA GLU A 98 13.97 8.50 0.53
C GLU A 98 13.87 7.35 1.53
N VAL A 99 14.38 6.18 1.16
CA VAL A 99 14.45 4.97 1.98
C VAL A 99 15.92 4.61 2.17
N GLU A 100 16.43 4.88 3.38
CA GLU A 100 17.84 4.61 3.73
C GLU A 100 18.02 3.28 4.47
N ASN A 101 16.92 2.71 4.97
CA ASN A 101 16.94 1.55 5.86
C ASN A 101 16.50 0.22 5.20
N TYR A 102 16.46 0.18 3.86
CA TYR A 102 16.27 -1.07 3.13
C TYR A 102 17.63 -1.60 2.68
N PRO A 103 18.08 -2.77 3.18
CA PRO A 103 19.40 -3.30 2.86
C PRO A 103 19.62 -3.54 1.36
N GLY A 104 20.82 -3.23 0.88
CA GLY A 104 21.21 -3.38 -0.54
C GLY A 104 21.34 -2.03 -1.26
N PHE A 105 20.93 -0.93 -0.64
CA PHE A 105 21.02 0.43 -1.20
C PHE A 105 21.87 1.33 -0.30
N PRO A 106 23.21 1.32 -0.44
CA PRO A 106 24.12 2.02 0.49
C PRO A 106 23.97 3.55 0.45
N ASN A 107 23.41 4.10 -0.61
CA ASN A 107 23.16 5.53 -0.77
C ASN A 107 21.68 5.90 -0.64
N GLY A 108 20.85 5.00 -0.07
CA GLY A 108 19.40 5.14 -0.10
C GLY A 108 18.80 4.89 -1.48
N ILE A 109 17.48 4.90 -1.55
CA ILE A 109 16.71 4.78 -2.78
C ILE A 109 15.36 5.50 -2.61
N PHE A 110 14.83 6.11 -3.66
CA PHE A 110 13.46 6.64 -3.58
C PHE A 110 12.43 5.53 -3.42
N GLY A 111 11.45 5.74 -2.54
CA GLY A 111 10.41 4.74 -2.27
C GLY A 111 9.71 4.24 -3.54
N PRO A 112 9.23 5.11 -4.44
CA PRO A 112 8.65 4.70 -5.72
C PRO A 112 9.59 3.88 -6.60
N GLU A 113 10.87 4.23 -6.64
CA GLU A 113 11.89 3.49 -7.41
C GLU A 113 12.10 2.08 -6.84
N LEU A 114 12.20 1.94 -5.53
CA LEU A 114 12.28 0.65 -4.86
C LEU A 114 11.09 -0.23 -5.22
N MET A 115 9.87 0.34 -5.17
CA MET A 115 8.65 -0.42 -5.47
C MET A 115 8.54 -0.80 -6.95
N MET A 116 8.98 0.07 -7.87
CA MET A 116 9.08 -0.27 -9.30
C MET A 116 10.07 -1.41 -9.55
N ASN A 117 11.23 -1.38 -8.89
CA ASN A 117 12.23 -2.45 -9.00
C ASN A 117 11.68 -3.77 -8.48
N MET A 118 10.96 -3.78 -7.35
CA MET A 118 10.33 -4.98 -6.80
C MET A 118 9.23 -5.52 -7.72
N ARG A 119 8.39 -4.65 -8.30
CA ARG A 119 7.36 -5.02 -9.29
C ARG A 119 8.01 -5.68 -10.50
N GLN A 120 8.98 -5.03 -11.13
CA GLN A 120 9.68 -5.56 -12.30
C GLN A 120 10.36 -6.89 -12.01
N GLN A 121 10.91 -7.05 -10.80
CA GLN A 121 11.50 -8.32 -10.38
C GLN A 121 10.45 -9.43 -10.31
N ALA A 122 9.27 -9.18 -9.74
CA ALA A 122 8.19 -10.15 -9.68
C ALA A 122 7.67 -10.52 -11.08
N GLU A 123 7.39 -9.52 -11.92
CA GLU A 123 6.94 -9.69 -13.30
C GLU A 123 7.95 -10.47 -14.16
N ARG A 124 9.28 -10.23 -13.98
CA ARG A 124 10.34 -10.98 -14.66
C ARG A 124 10.29 -12.49 -14.40
N PHE A 125 9.80 -12.91 -13.23
CA PHE A 125 9.63 -14.34 -12.91
C PHE A 125 8.26 -14.89 -13.31
N GLY A 126 7.38 -14.08 -13.91
CA GLY A 126 6.09 -14.49 -14.43
C GLY A 126 4.91 -14.19 -13.51
N THR A 127 5.09 -13.39 -12.45
CA THR A 127 3.97 -12.86 -11.67
C THR A 127 3.15 -11.93 -12.55
N MET A 128 1.86 -12.19 -12.68
CA MET A 128 0.93 -11.22 -13.26
C MET A 128 0.55 -10.18 -12.21
N VAL A 129 0.53 -8.91 -12.60
CA VAL A 129 0.10 -7.81 -11.73
C VAL A 129 -1.06 -7.09 -12.38
N VAL A 130 -2.17 -6.95 -11.65
CA VAL A 130 -3.35 -6.20 -12.07
C VAL A 130 -3.53 -5.02 -11.11
N ASP A 131 -3.57 -3.82 -11.69
CA ASP A 131 -3.79 -2.58 -10.95
C ASP A 131 -5.30 -2.36 -10.79
N ASP A 132 -5.87 -3.01 -9.78
CA ASP A 132 -7.29 -2.98 -9.41
C ASP A 132 -7.43 -3.18 -7.90
N GLU A 133 -8.61 -2.95 -7.35
CA GLU A 133 -8.92 -3.11 -5.93
C GLU A 133 -9.81 -4.33 -5.68
N VAL A 134 -9.44 -5.15 -4.69
CA VAL A 134 -10.30 -6.23 -4.21
C VAL A 134 -11.45 -5.65 -3.39
N THR A 135 -12.66 -5.84 -3.88
CA THR A 135 -13.89 -5.34 -3.23
C THR A 135 -14.55 -6.37 -2.31
N LYS A 136 -14.34 -7.67 -2.60
CA LYS A 136 -14.93 -8.76 -1.83
C LYS A 136 -14.12 -10.04 -2.00
N VAL A 137 -14.12 -10.86 -0.94
CA VAL A 137 -13.55 -12.20 -0.95
C VAL A 137 -14.57 -13.24 -0.48
N ASN A 138 -14.40 -14.49 -0.92
CA ASN A 138 -15.13 -15.63 -0.38
C ASN A 138 -14.14 -16.77 -0.11
N PHE A 139 -13.84 -16.98 1.15
CA PHE A 139 -12.92 -18.02 1.63
C PHE A 139 -13.63 -19.27 2.16
N LYS A 140 -14.96 -19.36 2.04
CA LYS A 140 -15.76 -20.50 2.52
C LYS A 140 -15.65 -21.75 1.65
N LYS A 141 -15.30 -21.60 0.37
CA LYS A 141 -15.17 -22.69 -0.61
C LYS A 141 -13.91 -22.52 -1.45
N LYS A 142 -13.28 -23.65 -1.79
CA LYS A 142 -12.18 -23.72 -2.76
C LYS A 142 -12.70 -24.11 -4.14
N PRO A 143 -12.13 -23.57 -5.23
CA PRO A 143 -11.13 -22.50 -5.21
C PRO A 143 -11.71 -21.22 -4.60
N PHE A 144 -10.86 -20.45 -3.91
CA PHE A 144 -11.27 -19.18 -3.32
C PHE A 144 -11.67 -18.18 -4.38
N MET A 145 -12.71 -17.37 -4.09
CA MET A 145 -13.18 -16.35 -5.02
C MET A 145 -12.76 -14.95 -4.54
N ILE A 146 -12.17 -14.19 -5.43
CA ILE A 146 -11.71 -12.83 -5.20
C ILE A 146 -12.34 -11.93 -6.26
N MET A 147 -13.06 -10.91 -5.83
CA MET A 147 -13.80 -9.98 -6.69
C MET A 147 -13.11 -8.63 -6.66
N THR A 148 -12.90 -8.04 -7.83
CA THR A 148 -12.43 -6.67 -7.99
C THR A 148 -13.51 -5.78 -8.60
N HIS A 149 -13.17 -4.54 -8.92
CA HIS A 149 -14.09 -3.66 -9.65
C HIS A 149 -14.31 -4.14 -11.09
N SER A 150 -13.27 -4.68 -11.73
CA SER A 150 -13.32 -5.05 -13.15
C SER A 150 -13.65 -6.52 -13.39
N GLU A 151 -13.11 -7.45 -12.59
CA GLU A 151 -13.18 -8.89 -12.86
C GLU A 151 -13.28 -9.73 -11.57
N ASN A 152 -13.62 -11.01 -11.76
CA ASN A 152 -13.60 -12.02 -10.70
C ASN A 152 -12.50 -13.05 -11.00
N TYR A 153 -11.76 -13.40 -9.95
CA TYR A 153 -10.67 -14.35 -10.00
C TYR A 153 -10.91 -15.51 -9.04
N THR A 154 -10.30 -16.66 -9.33
CA THR A 154 -10.23 -17.78 -8.39
C THR A 154 -8.80 -18.21 -8.14
N ALA A 155 -8.54 -18.73 -6.93
CA ALA A 155 -7.24 -19.25 -6.59
C ALA A 155 -7.32 -20.45 -5.65
N GLU A 156 -6.32 -21.33 -5.72
CA GLU A 156 -6.16 -22.45 -4.78
C GLU A 156 -5.66 -21.95 -3.41
N ALA A 157 -4.78 -20.94 -3.42
CA ALA A 157 -4.25 -20.29 -2.22
C ALA A 157 -4.31 -18.77 -2.35
N VAL A 158 -4.41 -18.08 -1.20
CA VAL A 158 -4.39 -16.60 -1.14
C VAL A 158 -3.37 -16.14 -0.12
N ILE A 159 -2.59 -15.10 -0.47
CA ILE A 159 -1.72 -14.38 0.47
C ILE A 159 -2.27 -12.96 0.63
N VAL A 160 -2.64 -12.59 1.86
CA VAL A 160 -3.12 -11.25 2.18
C VAL A 160 -1.93 -10.36 2.56
N CYS A 161 -1.68 -9.32 1.74
CA CYS A 161 -0.56 -8.38 1.87
C CYS A 161 -1.05 -6.92 1.85
N THR A 162 -2.25 -6.66 2.37
CA THR A 162 -2.92 -5.36 2.25
C THR A 162 -2.33 -4.26 3.14
N GLY A 163 -1.45 -4.63 4.07
CA GLY A 163 -0.76 -3.70 4.95
C GLY A 163 -1.67 -3.02 5.99
N ALA A 164 -1.19 -1.91 6.54
CA ALA A 164 -1.92 -1.06 7.48
C ALA A 164 -1.69 0.41 7.14
N SER A 165 -2.70 1.24 7.34
CA SER A 165 -2.64 2.67 7.03
C SER A 165 -2.44 3.49 8.32
N PRO A 166 -1.59 4.53 8.35
CA PRO A 166 -1.48 5.41 9.49
C PRO A 166 -2.77 6.21 9.67
N ARG A 167 -3.20 6.36 10.93
CA ARG A 167 -4.27 7.28 11.26
C ARG A 167 -3.82 8.71 11.05
N LYS A 168 -4.66 9.50 10.41
CA LYS A 168 -4.38 10.90 10.09
C LYS A 168 -5.01 11.84 11.11
N LEU A 169 -4.45 13.03 11.22
CA LEU A 169 -5.06 14.13 12.00
C LEU A 169 -6.35 14.63 11.36
N GLY A 170 -6.46 14.48 10.03
CA GLY A 170 -7.65 14.90 9.26
C GLY A 170 -7.66 16.38 8.94
N ILE A 171 -6.53 17.07 9.02
CA ILE A 171 -6.39 18.47 8.63
C ILE A 171 -5.79 18.59 7.22
N PRO A 172 -6.22 19.56 6.38
CA PRO A 172 -5.74 19.67 4.99
C PRO A 172 -4.23 19.86 4.86
N SER A 173 -3.63 20.62 5.78
CA SER A 173 -2.17 20.88 5.80
C SER A 173 -1.33 19.63 6.09
N GLU A 174 -1.87 18.62 6.76
CA GLU A 174 -1.20 17.33 6.98
C GLU A 174 -0.84 16.67 5.64
N GLN A 175 -1.79 16.62 4.71
CA GLN A 175 -1.55 16.02 3.40
C GLN A 175 -0.58 16.87 2.57
N GLN A 176 -0.67 18.19 2.67
CA GLN A 176 0.21 19.11 1.95
C GLN A 176 1.68 18.90 2.33
N PHE A 177 1.98 18.65 3.61
CA PHE A 177 3.33 18.50 4.12
C PHE A 177 3.75 17.03 4.36
N SER A 178 2.96 16.05 3.98
CA SER A 178 3.35 14.64 4.02
C SER A 178 4.61 14.40 3.19
N GLY A 179 5.65 13.79 3.80
CA GLY A 179 6.98 13.64 3.21
C GLY A 179 7.78 14.94 3.07
N ARG A 180 7.24 16.08 3.55
CA ARG A 180 7.91 17.39 3.55
C ARG A 180 7.93 18.01 4.94
N GLY A 181 8.17 17.16 5.93
CA GLY A 181 8.22 17.50 7.35
C GLY A 181 7.16 16.78 8.18
N VAL A 182 6.06 16.32 7.61
CA VAL A 182 5.09 15.44 8.28
C VAL A 182 5.43 13.99 7.97
N SER A 183 5.58 13.18 9.02
CA SER A 183 5.92 11.75 8.98
C SER A 183 4.99 10.93 9.87
N TYR A 184 4.91 9.63 9.59
CA TYR A 184 4.18 8.62 10.36
C TYR A 184 5.09 7.50 10.90
N CYS A 185 6.42 7.64 10.72
CA CYS A 185 7.40 6.62 11.11
C CYS A 185 8.68 7.27 11.63
N ALA A 186 8.86 7.33 12.93
CA ALA A 186 10.07 7.89 13.54
C ALA A 186 11.34 7.10 13.19
N THR A 187 11.23 5.77 13.12
CA THR A 187 12.35 4.89 12.75
C THR A 187 12.81 5.10 11.31
N CYS A 188 11.88 5.44 10.41
CA CYS A 188 12.16 5.69 9.00
C CYS A 188 12.82 7.07 8.81
N ASP A 189 12.18 8.10 9.33
CA ASP A 189 12.45 9.49 8.95
C ASP A 189 13.22 10.29 10.02
N GLY A 190 13.34 9.77 11.26
CA GLY A 190 14.00 10.46 12.36
C GLY A 190 15.39 11.02 12.04
N PRO A 191 16.27 10.27 11.34
CA PRO A 191 17.60 10.75 10.95
C PRO A 191 17.62 12.05 10.14
N PHE A 192 16.57 12.30 9.32
CA PHE A 192 16.46 13.52 8.50
C PHE A 192 16.21 14.81 9.31
N PHE A 193 15.82 14.68 10.58
CA PHE A 193 15.49 15.81 11.46
C PHE A 193 16.59 16.12 12.48
N LYS A 194 17.84 15.82 12.14
CA LYS A 194 18.98 16.07 13.03
C LYS A 194 19.14 17.57 13.34
N GLY A 195 19.10 17.90 14.64
CA GLY A 195 19.23 19.27 15.12
C GLY A 195 17.96 20.12 15.03
N GLU A 196 16.87 19.57 14.50
CA GLU A 196 15.58 20.26 14.41
C GLU A 196 14.78 20.16 15.72
N ASP A 197 13.83 21.08 15.90
CA ASP A 197 12.76 20.93 16.88
C ASP A 197 11.67 20.04 16.26
N ILE A 198 11.22 19.04 17.02
CA ILE A 198 10.30 18.01 16.54
C ILE A 198 9.01 18.06 17.37
N VAL A 199 7.88 17.86 16.69
CA VAL A 199 6.59 17.65 17.35
C VAL A 199 6.15 16.21 17.12
N VAL A 200 5.70 15.52 18.19
CA VAL A 200 5.07 14.20 18.12
C VAL A 200 3.64 14.34 18.58
N VAL A 201 2.69 13.78 17.83
CA VAL A 201 1.28 13.78 18.21
C VAL A 201 0.87 12.39 18.65
N GLY A 202 0.44 12.27 19.90
CA GLY A 202 -0.02 10.99 20.46
C GLY A 202 0.09 10.93 21.97
N GLY A 203 -0.15 9.76 22.55
CA GLY A 203 -0.09 9.55 24.00
C GLY A 203 -0.23 8.08 24.42
N GLY A 204 -0.08 7.16 23.48
CA GLY A 204 0.07 5.71 23.70
C GLY A 204 1.55 5.29 23.67
N ASP A 205 1.80 3.99 23.84
CA ASP A 205 3.16 3.42 23.85
C ASP A 205 3.96 3.83 22.61
N THR A 206 3.42 3.67 21.41
CA THR A 206 4.07 4.06 20.15
C THR A 206 4.51 5.53 20.15
N ALA A 207 3.64 6.44 20.62
CA ALA A 207 3.98 7.87 20.63
C ALA A 207 5.16 8.20 21.57
N LEU A 208 5.22 7.54 22.72
CA LEU A 208 6.33 7.76 23.66
C LEU A 208 7.62 7.06 23.21
N GLU A 209 7.52 5.87 22.62
CA GLU A 209 8.67 5.18 22.02
C GLU A 209 9.26 6.02 20.87
N GLU A 210 8.42 6.54 19.98
CA GLU A 210 8.83 7.41 18.87
C GLU A 210 9.41 8.74 19.40
N ALA A 211 8.77 9.38 20.37
CA ALA A 211 9.28 10.61 20.97
C ALA A 211 10.68 10.40 21.59
N MET A 212 10.87 9.33 22.37
CA MET A 212 12.18 9.00 22.95
C MET A 212 13.20 8.66 21.85
N PHE A 213 12.81 7.94 20.80
CA PHE A 213 13.70 7.65 19.68
C PHE A 213 14.17 8.93 18.98
N LEU A 214 13.27 9.87 18.75
CA LEU A 214 13.53 11.13 18.06
C LEU A 214 14.45 12.07 18.88
N THR A 215 14.54 11.93 20.21
CA THR A 215 15.52 12.69 21.02
C THR A 215 16.97 12.39 20.66
N LYS A 216 17.24 11.28 19.96
CA LYS A 216 18.59 10.96 19.45
C LYS A 216 19.02 11.90 18.32
N PHE A 217 18.08 12.46 17.60
CA PHE A 217 18.31 13.30 16.43
C PHE A 217 17.92 14.75 16.68
N GLY A 218 16.71 14.99 17.18
CA GLY A 218 16.17 16.32 17.44
C GLY A 218 16.89 17.09 18.53
N ARG A 219 16.83 18.40 18.42
CA ARG A 219 17.25 19.35 19.47
C ARG A 219 16.30 19.27 20.66
N SER A 220 15.00 19.27 20.37
CA SER A 220 13.92 19.11 21.34
C SER A 220 12.76 18.31 20.72
N VAL A 221 11.94 17.68 21.56
CA VAL A 221 10.74 16.94 21.15
C VAL A 221 9.55 17.43 21.99
N LYS A 222 8.50 17.95 21.33
CA LYS A 222 7.24 18.31 21.98
C LYS A 222 6.20 17.24 21.70
N VAL A 223 5.65 16.65 22.77
CA VAL A 223 4.57 15.65 22.65
C VAL A 223 3.23 16.34 22.85
N VAL A 224 2.50 16.53 21.77
CA VAL A 224 1.14 17.11 21.78
C VAL A 224 0.14 16.01 22.07
N HIS A 225 -0.56 16.11 23.20
CA HIS A 225 -1.56 15.15 23.61
C HIS A 225 -2.88 15.82 23.95
N ARG A 226 -3.98 15.23 23.43
CA ARG A 226 -5.36 15.78 23.58
C ARG A 226 -5.96 15.62 24.98
N ARG A 227 -5.27 14.96 25.92
CA ARG A 227 -5.73 14.73 27.30
C ARG A 227 -4.66 15.23 28.27
N ASP A 228 -5.00 15.24 29.54
CA ASP A 228 -4.11 15.55 30.65
C ASP A 228 -3.31 14.34 31.16
N SER A 229 -3.57 13.15 30.60
CA SER A 229 -2.94 11.89 31.02
C SER A 229 -2.68 10.96 29.85
N LEU A 230 -1.57 10.24 29.92
CA LEU A 230 -1.11 9.31 28.91
C LEU A 230 -1.80 7.93 29.05
N ARG A 231 -1.97 7.26 27.92
CA ARG A 231 -2.46 5.86 27.86
C ARG A 231 -1.33 4.84 27.79
N ALA A 232 -0.10 5.30 27.61
CA ALA A 232 1.08 4.47 27.53
C ALA A 232 1.31 3.69 28.85
N SER A 233 2.11 2.63 28.78
CA SER A 233 2.55 1.88 29.94
C SER A 233 3.32 2.77 30.94
N LYS A 234 3.20 2.52 32.24
CA LYS A 234 3.82 3.33 33.28
C LYS A 234 5.32 3.47 33.11
N ILE A 235 6.00 2.42 32.68
CA ILE A 235 7.44 2.42 32.41
C ILE A 235 7.81 3.46 31.32
N LEU A 236 7.05 3.49 30.23
CA LEU A 236 7.29 4.45 29.14
C LEU A 236 6.95 5.88 29.58
N GLN A 237 5.88 6.06 30.38
CA GLN A 237 5.54 7.35 30.95
C GLN A 237 6.69 7.93 31.77
N VAL A 238 7.25 7.17 32.71
CA VAL A 238 8.36 7.60 33.56
C VAL A 238 9.56 8.00 32.70
N LYS A 239 9.99 7.12 31.79
CA LYS A 239 11.13 7.40 30.90
C LYS A 239 10.96 8.65 30.05
N ALA A 240 9.76 8.89 29.54
CA ALA A 240 9.49 10.06 28.69
C ALA A 240 9.39 11.35 29.52
N LEU A 241 8.79 11.30 30.71
CA LEU A 241 8.67 12.46 31.62
C LEU A 241 10.04 12.89 32.21
N GLU A 242 10.94 11.93 32.43
CA GLU A 242 12.30 12.20 32.92
C GLU A 242 13.29 12.63 31.84
N ASN A 243 12.88 12.53 30.55
CA ASN A 243 13.77 12.87 29.43
C ASN A 243 13.88 14.42 29.28
N PRO A 244 15.04 15.03 29.47
CA PRO A 244 15.19 16.51 29.45
C PRO A 244 14.93 17.13 28.06
N LYS A 245 14.90 16.34 27.01
CA LYS A 245 14.57 16.80 25.64
C LYS A 245 13.08 16.72 25.31
N ILE A 246 12.25 16.10 26.18
CA ILE A 246 10.81 15.91 25.91
C ILE A 246 10.00 16.91 26.74
N GLU A 247 9.16 17.68 26.05
CA GLU A 247 8.17 18.59 26.66
C GLU A 247 6.77 18.12 26.28
N PHE A 248 5.87 18.02 27.26
CA PHE A 248 4.47 17.65 27.01
C PHE A 248 3.58 18.87 26.86
N VAL A 249 2.78 18.87 25.80
CA VAL A 249 1.75 19.89 25.52
C VAL A 249 0.38 19.22 25.70
N TRP A 250 -0.10 19.28 26.94
CA TRP A 250 -1.33 18.63 27.37
C TRP A 250 -2.59 19.38 26.89
N ASN A 251 -3.69 18.64 26.75
CA ASN A 251 -5.01 19.16 26.38
C ASN A 251 -5.01 19.91 25.05
N ASN A 252 -4.10 19.59 24.15
CA ASN A 252 -3.97 20.26 22.87
C ASN A 252 -4.13 19.27 21.69
N VAL A 253 -4.67 19.78 20.60
CA VAL A 253 -4.70 19.12 19.28
C VAL A 253 -4.00 19.98 18.26
N VAL A 254 -3.39 19.36 17.27
CA VAL A 254 -2.84 20.10 16.12
C VAL A 254 -4.01 20.61 15.30
N SER A 255 -4.06 21.90 15.05
CA SER A 255 -5.11 22.57 14.28
C SER A 255 -4.66 22.94 12.87
N ASP A 256 -3.39 23.21 12.66
CA ASP A 256 -2.83 23.55 11.35
C ASP A 256 -1.30 23.34 11.30
N ILE A 257 -0.76 23.24 10.10
CA ILE A 257 0.68 23.16 9.82
C ILE A 257 0.98 24.18 8.74
N LYS A 258 2.03 25.01 8.94
CA LYS A 258 2.41 26.00 7.95
C LYS A 258 3.87 25.90 7.57
N GLY A 259 4.17 26.35 6.36
CA GLY A 259 5.50 26.38 5.77
C GLY A 259 5.41 26.79 4.30
N ASP A 260 6.52 26.77 3.62
CA ASP A 260 6.61 26.99 2.16
C ASP A 260 6.86 25.64 1.44
N LYS A 261 8.09 25.32 1.12
CA LYS A 261 8.48 24.03 0.50
C LYS A 261 8.46 22.88 1.49
N LYS A 262 8.74 23.14 2.76
CA LYS A 262 8.67 22.24 3.91
C LYS A 262 7.83 22.88 5.00
N MET A 263 7.35 22.05 5.94
CA MET A 263 6.76 22.59 7.16
C MET A 263 7.78 23.42 7.95
N ALA A 264 7.31 24.41 8.65
CA ALA A 264 8.12 25.28 9.52
C ALA A 264 7.47 25.52 10.88
N THR A 265 6.13 25.46 10.95
CA THR A 265 5.41 25.70 12.21
C THR A 265 4.24 24.72 12.35
N VAL A 266 3.97 24.35 13.61
CA VAL A 266 2.79 23.58 14.02
C VAL A 266 1.92 24.47 14.90
N HIS A 267 0.67 24.59 14.53
CA HIS A 267 -0.35 25.31 15.28
C HIS A 267 -1.14 24.29 16.11
N VAL A 268 -1.27 24.57 17.40
CA VAL A 268 -2.05 23.71 18.31
C VAL A 268 -3.13 24.52 18.99
N LYS A 269 -4.25 23.86 19.30
CA LYS A 269 -5.40 24.45 19.97
C LYS A 269 -5.67 23.70 21.26
N ASP A 270 -5.73 24.43 22.36
CA ASP A 270 -6.17 23.89 23.63
C ASP A 270 -7.66 23.56 23.58
N ILE A 271 -8.02 22.33 23.93
CA ILE A 271 -9.38 21.81 23.78
C ILE A 271 -10.36 22.49 24.72
N SER A 272 -9.89 22.88 25.92
CA SER A 272 -10.74 23.44 26.97
C SER A 272 -10.97 24.93 26.77
N SER A 273 -9.88 25.68 26.52
CA SER A 273 -9.93 27.15 26.45
C SER A 273 -10.07 27.69 25.02
N GLY A 274 -9.84 26.85 24.02
CA GLY A 274 -9.79 27.27 22.61
C GLY A 274 -8.58 28.13 22.25
N LYS A 275 -7.66 28.38 23.19
CA LYS A 275 -6.43 29.17 22.94
C LYS A 275 -5.50 28.45 21.98
N GLU A 276 -4.96 29.21 21.05
CA GLU A 276 -3.99 28.70 20.07
C GLU A 276 -2.56 29.03 20.49
N LYS A 277 -1.66 28.12 20.16
CA LYS A 277 -0.21 28.27 20.30
C LYS A 277 0.46 27.84 19.01
N THR A 278 1.61 28.41 18.72
CA THR A 278 2.41 28.05 17.55
C THR A 278 3.80 27.63 18.02
N PHE A 279 4.29 26.52 17.45
CA PHE A 279 5.65 26.04 17.67
C PHE A 279 6.42 26.05 16.35
N ASN A 280 7.65 26.56 16.37
CA ASN A 280 8.58 26.29 15.27
C ASN A 280 8.98 24.82 15.36
N ALA A 281 8.93 24.12 14.25
CA ALA A 281 9.31 22.70 14.15
C ALA A 281 9.70 22.35 12.73
N GLY A 282 10.82 21.65 12.57
CA GLY A 282 11.24 21.08 11.28
C GLY A 282 10.51 19.79 10.95
N GLY A 283 9.99 19.06 11.97
CA GLY A 283 9.31 17.77 11.82
C GLY A 283 8.07 17.62 12.70
N LEU A 284 7.04 17.00 12.15
CA LEU A 284 5.83 16.56 12.84
C LEU A 284 5.63 15.07 12.63
N PHE A 285 5.65 14.29 13.70
CA PHE A 285 5.41 12.85 13.68
C PHE A 285 4.02 12.53 14.23
N VAL A 286 3.18 11.91 13.39
CA VAL A 286 1.80 11.59 13.73
C VAL A 286 1.74 10.15 14.24
N ALA A 287 1.82 9.98 15.56
CA ALA A 287 1.89 8.71 16.27
C ALA A 287 0.58 8.37 17.00
N ILE A 288 -0.56 8.46 16.30
CA ILE A 288 -1.90 8.20 16.85
C ILE A 288 -2.44 6.80 16.52
N GLY A 289 -1.58 5.94 15.98
CA GLY A 289 -1.85 4.56 15.65
C GLY A 289 -2.03 4.29 14.16
N HIS A 290 -2.27 3.02 13.83
CA HIS A 290 -2.52 2.53 12.48
C HIS A 290 -3.82 1.75 12.45
N GLU A 291 -4.37 1.59 11.26
CA GLU A 291 -5.52 0.75 10.97
C GLU A 291 -5.12 -0.28 9.93
N PRO A 292 -5.21 -1.59 10.24
CA PRO A 292 -4.94 -2.62 9.25
C PRO A 292 -6.01 -2.60 8.15
N ASN A 293 -5.59 -2.84 6.91
CA ASN A 293 -6.50 -2.84 5.76
C ASN A 293 -7.20 -4.19 5.65
N THR A 294 -8.06 -4.49 6.62
CA THR A 294 -8.72 -5.80 6.83
C THR A 294 -10.23 -5.77 6.69
N ALA A 295 -10.82 -4.63 6.37
CA ALA A 295 -12.29 -4.45 6.33
C ALA A 295 -13.01 -5.52 5.48
N ILE A 296 -12.43 -5.89 4.33
CA ILE A 296 -13.00 -6.90 3.40
C ILE A 296 -12.89 -8.34 3.93
N PHE A 297 -12.09 -8.58 4.97
CA PHE A 297 -11.87 -9.91 5.56
C PHE A 297 -12.69 -10.14 6.83
N LYS A 298 -13.43 -9.14 7.33
CA LYS A 298 -14.31 -9.29 8.51
C LYS A 298 -15.35 -10.39 8.27
N GLY A 299 -15.43 -11.34 9.19
CA GLY A 299 -16.30 -12.52 9.06
C GLY A 299 -15.81 -13.59 8.07
N GLN A 300 -14.61 -13.42 7.51
CA GLN A 300 -13.92 -14.39 6.67
C GLN A 300 -12.66 -14.93 7.36
N LEU A 301 -11.92 -14.08 8.08
CA LEU A 301 -10.72 -14.41 8.83
C LEU A 301 -10.88 -13.98 10.30
N GLU A 302 -10.16 -14.65 11.20
CA GLU A 302 -10.04 -14.21 12.59
C GLU A 302 -9.13 -13.00 12.69
N LEU A 303 -9.63 -11.96 13.38
CA LEU A 303 -8.95 -10.70 13.63
C LEU A 303 -8.79 -10.50 15.14
N ASP A 304 -7.73 -9.79 15.54
CA ASP A 304 -7.54 -9.41 16.94
C ASP A 304 -8.45 -8.19 17.33
N ASP A 305 -8.31 -7.73 18.57
CA ASP A 305 -9.05 -6.58 19.13
C ASP A 305 -8.74 -5.23 18.44
N LYS A 306 -7.70 -5.19 17.60
CA LYS A 306 -7.29 -4.03 16.79
C LYS A 306 -7.53 -4.25 15.29
N ASP A 307 -8.30 -5.26 14.93
CA ASP A 307 -8.61 -5.66 13.56
C ASP A 307 -7.41 -6.22 12.75
N TYR A 308 -6.25 -6.56 13.35
CA TYR A 308 -5.15 -7.22 12.65
C TYR A 308 -5.44 -8.71 12.43
N ILE A 309 -4.98 -9.27 11.30
CA ILE A 309 -5.17 -10.70 11.02
C ILE A 309 -4.38 -11.54 12.03
N MET A 310 -5.08 -12.44 12.73
CA MET A 310 -4.45 -13.39 13.61
C MET A 310 -3.80 -14.52 12.82
N LEU A 311 -2.54 -14.84 13.16
CA LEU A 311 -1.81 -15.97 12.59
C LEU A 311 -1.77 -17.13 13.61
N GLY A 312 -2.00 -18.33 13.10
CA GLY A 312 -1.82 -19.55 13.88
C GLY A 312 -0.37 -20.04 13.80
N ASN A 313 -0.09 -20.95 12.86
CA ASN A 313 1.26 -21.47 12.65
C ASN A 313 1.95 -20.73 11.50
N HIS A 314 3.06 -20.03 11.81
CA HIS A 314 3.83 -19.19 10.87
C HIS A 314 2.97 -18.11 10.21
N THR A 315 2.76 -18.18 8.87
CA THR A 315 1.98 -17.19 8.11
C THR A 315 0.53 -17.62 7.85
N ARG A 316 0.08 -18.75 8.41
CA ARG A 316 -1.26 -19.31 8.21
C ARG A 316 -2.31 -18.53 9.01
N THR A 317 -3.41 -18.19 8.36
CA THR A 317 -4.58 -17.59 9.00
C THR A 317 -5.53 -18.66 9.57
N SER A 318 -6.67 -18.25 10.09
CA SER A 318 -7.74 -19.15 10.56
C SER A 318 -8.38 -19.98 9.43
N VAL A 319 -8.14 -19.63 8.16
CA VAL A 319 -8.67 -20.36 6.99
C VAL A 319 -7.55 -21.10 6.27
N GLU A 320 -7.66 -22.41 6.19
CA GLU A 320 -6.68 -23.26 5.52
C GLU A 320 -6.53 -22.92 4.02
N GLY A 321 -5.32 -22.51 3.62
CA GLY A 321 -4.98 -22.06 2.27
C GLY A 321 -5.03 -20.55 2.11
N VAL A 322 -5.33 -19.83 3.19
CA VAL A 322 -5.18 -18.36 3.27
C VAL A 322 -4.06 -18.03 4.23
N PHE A 323 -3.13 -17.21 3.77
CA PHE A 323 -1.93 -16.77 4.48
C PHE A 323 -1.92 -15.26 4.57
N ALA A 324 -1.15 -14.68 5.51
CA ALA A 324 -1.00 -13.23 5.58
C ALA A 324 0.47 -12.85 5.81
N ALA A 325 0.85 -11.67 5.30
CA ALA A 325 2.22 -11.17 5.35
C ALA A 325 2.28 -9.64 5.43
N GLY A 326 3.24 -9.14 6.21
CA GLY A 326 3.49 -7.71 6.41
C GLY A 326 2.55 -7.06 7.42
N ASP A 327 2.39 -5.76 7.32
CA ASP A 327 1.76 -4.94 8.34
C ASP A 327 0.27 -5.25 8.59
N VAL A 328 -0.37 -6.05 7.75
CA VAL A 328 -1.76 -6.49 7.93
C VAL A 328 -1.93 -7.41 9.16
N HIS A 329 -0.84 -8.05 9.61
CA HIS A 329 -0.78 -8.85 10.84
C HIS A 329 0.28 -8.36 11.83
N ASP A 330 1.34 -7.69 11.34
CA ASP A 330 2.43 -7.17 12.16
C ASP A 330 2.17 -5.72 12.57
N HIS A 331 1.61 -5.54 13.75
CA HIS A 331 1.39 -4.21 14.34
C HIS A 331 2.64 -3.65 15.04
N ARG A 332 3.75 -4.40 15.12
CA ARG A 332 4.93 -4.05 15.91
C ARG A 332 6.02 -3.39 15.09
N TYR A 333 6.49 -4.02 14.03
CA TYR A 333 7.68 -3.58 13.31
C TYR A 333 7.38 -2.56 12.21
N ARG A 334 6.44 -2.86 11.33
CA ARG A 334 6.00 -1.97 10.24
C ARG A 334 7.18 -1.40 9.45
N GLN A 335 8.07 -2.29 9.00
CA GLN A 335 9.23 -1.94 8.20
C GLN A 335 9.15 -2.63 6.83
N ALA A 336 9.66 -1.96 5.79
CA ALA A 336 9.67 -2.50 4.42
C ALA A 336 10.40 -3.85 4.35
N VAL A 337 11.53 -3.97 5.06
CA VAL A 337 12.34 -5.20 5.07
C VAL A 337 11.65 -6.33 5.83
N THR A 338 10.96 -6.06 6.96
CA THR A 338 10.19 -7.10 7.67
C THR A 338 8.99 -7.53 6.85
N ALA A 339 8.29 -6.60 6.21
CA ALA A 339 7.18 -6.91 5.30
C ALA A 339 7.65 -7.79 4.13
N ALA A 340 8.78 -7.50 3.50
CA ALA A 340 9.39 -8.33 2.48
C ALA A 340 9.74 -9.73 3.03
N GLY A 341 10.32 -9.81 4.23
CA GLY A 341 10.62 -11.07 4.91
C GLY A 341 9.37 -11.92 5.15
N PHE A 342 8.28 -11.33 5.63
CA PHE A 342 7.00 -12.02 5.78
C PHE A 342 6.43 -12.47 4.43
N GLY A 343 6.56 -11.68 3.36
CA GLY A 343 6.17 -12.07 2.01
C GLY A 343 6.91 -13.32 1.52
N CYS A 344 8.22 -13.39 1.78
CA CYS A 344 9.03 -14.59 1.52
C CYS A 344 8.53 -15.81 2.31
N MET A 345 8.29 -15.65 3.61
CA MET A 345 7.81 -16.72 4.49
C MET A 345 6.45 -17.25 4.02
N ALA A 346 5.50 -16.36 3.73
CA ALA A 346 4.17 -16.74 3.26
C ALA A 346 4.21 -17.48 1.92
N ALA A 347 5.06 -17.06 0.99
CA ALA A 347 5.24 -17.74 -0.29
C ALA A 347 5.79 -19.17 -0.14
N ILE A 348 6.76 -19.36 0.76
CA ILE A 348 7.31 -20.70 1.08
C ILE A 348 6.27 -21.57 1.73
N ASP A 349 5.48 -21.03 2.68
CA ASP A 349 4.41 -21.78 3.34
C ASP A 349 3.31 -22.18 2.36
N VAL A 350 2.95 -21.31 1.41
CA VAL A 350 1.98 -21.60 0.33
C VAL A 350 2.51 -22.71 -0.59
N GLU A 351 3.76 -22.63 -1.02
CA GLU A 351 4.37 -23.63 -1.91
C GLU A 351 4.33 -25.02 -1.27
N ARG A 352 4.78 -25.12 -0.02
CA ARG A 352 4.76 -26.39 0.75
C ARG A 352 3.33 -26.93 0.89
N TRP A 353 2.40 -26.08 1.28
CA TRP A 353 1.00 -26.46 1.45
C TRP A 353 0.35 -26.94 0.14
N LEU A 354 0.61 -26.29 -0.99
CA LEU A 354 0.11 -26.72 -2.30
C LEU A 354 0.75 -28.05 -2.74
N SER A 355 2.05 -28.27 -2.47
CA SER A 355 2.76 -29.48 -2.82
C SER A 355 2.23 -30.69 -2.04
N GLU A 356 2.00 -30.54 -0.73
CA GLU A 356 1.42 -31.60 0.13
C GLU A 356 0.04 -32.04 -0.40
N ARG A 357 -0.80 -31.12 -0.85
CA ARG A 357 -2.15 -31.43 -1.37
C ARG A 357 -2.14 -32.13 -2.72
N LYS A 358 -1.15 -31.86 -3.57
CA LYS A 358 -1.02 -32.59 -4.85
C LYS A 358 -0.68 -34.07 -4.64
N HIS A 359 0.00 -34.40 -3.53
CA HIS A 359 0.31 -35.78 -3.18
C HIS A 359 -0.86 -36.55 -2.55
N VAL A 360 -1.75 -35.87 -1.84
CA VAL A 360 -2.94 -36.51 -1.21
C VAL A 360 -4.05 -36.82 -2.23
N LYS A 361 -4.08 -36.14 -3.39
CA LYS A 361 -5.07 -36.38 -4.46
C LYS A 361 -4.66 -37.47 -5.46
N LYS A 362 -3.47 -38.04 -5.32
CA LYS A 362 -3.01 -39.22 -6.06
C LYS A 362 -3.18 -40.49 -5.22
#